data_497e85e334b9c5470c57a0c6aed6688c
#
_entry.id   497e85e334b9c5470c57a0c6aed6688c
#
_cell.length_a   1.000
_cell.length_b   1.000
_cell.length_c   1.000
_cell.angle_alpha   90.00
_cell.angle_beta   90.00
_cell.angle_gamma   90.00
#
_symmetry.space_group_name_H-M   'P 1'
#
loop_
_entity.id
_entity.type
_entity.pdbx_description
1 polymer ?
#
loop_
_entity_poly.entity_id
_entity_poly.type
_entity_poly.pdbx_seq_one_letter_code
_entity_poly.pdbx_strand_id
1 'polypeptide(L)'
;MKQYLDLLTRVLDEGVTKTDRTGTGTISIFGHQSRYDMSEGFPLLTTKKLHLKSIIYELLWFLAGDTNAKYLQDHGVRIWNEWADENGDLGHIYGYQWRSWPDYNGGHIDQITEAVNTIKNNPDSRRIIVSAWNVADLPNMNLPPCHAFFQFYVADGKLSLQLYQRSADIFLGVPFNIASYALLLKMMAQVTGLQEGDFVHTLGDAHIYTNHLEQVNLQLSREPRKLPKMIINPDVKSIFDFKFEDFQLEDYDPHPHIKGIVAV
;
A
#
# COMPACT_ATOMS: atom_id res chain seq x y z
N MET A 1 13.96 -8.63 0.36
CA MET A 1 13.83 -7.14 0.51
C MET A 1 15.03 -6.34 -0.01
N LYS A 2 15.91 -6.99 -0.76
CA LYS A 2 17.04 -6.31 -1.45
C LYS A 2 16.52 -5.21 -2.41
N GLN A 3 15.44 -5.48 -3.13
CA GLN A 3 14.81 -4.55 -4.08
C GLN A 3 14.50 -3.17 -3.46
N TYR A 4 14.08 -3.13 -2.20
CA TYR A 4 13.83 -1.87 -1.50
C TYR A 4 15.13 -1.13 -1.15
N LEU A 5 16.19 -1.83 -0.73
CA LEU A 5 17.49 -1.21 -0.46
C LEU A 5 18.15 -0.72 -1.76
N ASP A 6 18.03 -1.48 -2.85
CA ASP A 6 18.49 -1.07 -4.18
C ASP A 6 17.79 0.22 -4.64
N LEU A 7 16.48 0.37 -4.35
CA LEU A 7 15.74 1.61 -4.62
C LEU A 7 16.29 2.79 -3.80
N LEU A 8 16.51 2.62 -2.49
CA LEU A 8 17.10 3.66 -1.65
C LEU A 8 18.47 4.11 -2.18
N THR A 9 19.34 3.14 -2.51
CA THR A 9 20.67 3.40 -3.06
C THR A 9 20.57 4.14 -4.39
N ARG A 10 19.71 3.68 -5.30
CA ARG A 10 19.50 4.30 -6.60
C ARG A 10 19.05 5.76 -6.47
N VAL A 11 18.16 6.09 -5.54
CA VAL A 11 17.70 7.47 -5.34
C VAL A 11 18.80 8.34 -4.78
N LEU A 12 19.66 7.84 -3.89
CA LEU A 12 20.82 8.59 -3.39
C LEU A 12 21.86 8.86 -4.47
N ASP A 13 22.09 7.88 -5.36
CA ASP A 13 23.16 7.93 -6.37
C ASP A 13 22.75 8.69 -7.63
N GLU A 14 21.50 8.53 -8.10
CA GLU A 14 21.01 9.04 -9.38
C GLU A 14 20.00 10.19 -9.23
N GLY A 15 19.47 10.42 -8.01
CA GLY A 15 18.39 11.36 -7.78
C GLY A 15 18.79 12.81 -7.92
N VAL A 16 17.83 13.63 -8.32
CA VAL A 16 17.98 15.09 -8.41
C VAL A 16 17.33 15.75 -7.19
N THR A 17 17.99 16.80 -6.67
CA THR A 17 17.43 17.60 -5.59
C THR A 17 16.31 18.48 -6.13
N LYS A 18 15.15 18.45 -5.46
CA LYS A 18 13.97 19.24 -5.78
C LYS A 18 13.41 19.92 -4.54
N THR A 19 12.78 21.07 -4.75
CA THR A 19 11.86 21.64 -3.77
C THR A 19 10.53 20.89 -3.82
N ASP A 20 9.82 20.85 -2.72
CA ASP A 20 8.50 20.22 -2.62
C ASP A 20 7.50 21.15 -1.92
N ARG A 21 6.22 20.75 -1.90
CA ARG A 21 5.14 21.54 -1.29
C ARG A 21 5.37 21.81 0.20
N THR A 22 6.03 20.88 0.91
CA THR A 22 6.28 21.00 2.36
C THR A 22 7.45 21.92 2.70
N GLY A 23 8.26 22.33 1.70
CA GLY A 23 9.47 23.12 1.91
C GLY A 23 10.66 22.33 2.51
N THR A 24 10.50 21.03 2.77
CA THR A 24 11.56 20.17 3.32
C THR A 24 12.67 19.92 2.29
N GLY A 25 12.29 19.77 1.01
CA GLY A 25 13.15 19.33 -0.07
C GLY A 25 13.27 17.82 -0.19
N THR A 26 13.52 17.35 -1.41
CA THR A 26 13.62 15.92 -1.72
C THR A 26 14.80 15.64 -2.65
N ILE A 27 15.31 14.40 -2.59
CA ILE A 27 16.11 13.80 -3.66
C ILE A 27 15.20 12.78 -4.34
N SER A 28 15.01 12.87 -5.66
CA SER A 28 14.05 12.04 -6.38
C SER A 28 14.53 11.53 -7.72
N ILE A 29 13.99 10.36 -8.11
CA ILE A 29 14.04 9.83 -9.47
C ILE A 29 12.63 9.71 -10.01
N PHE A 30 12.47 9.69 -11.33
CA PHE A 30 11.19 9.45 -11.97
C PHE A 30 11.18 8.08 -12.67
N GLY A 31 10.28 7.20 -12.20
CA GLY A 31 10.12 5.87 -12.75
C GLY A 31 11.03 4.82 -12.10
N HIS A 32 10.42 3.92 -11.34
CA HIS A 32 11.07 2.72 -10.81
C HIS A 32 10.04 1.59 -10.67
N GLN A 33 10.51 0.34 -10.83
CA GLN A 33 9.67 -0.82 -10.60
C GLN A 33 10.44 -1.87 -9.79
N SER A 34 9.81 -2.35 -8.72
CA SER A 34 10.28 -3.48 -7.91
C SER A 34 9.30 -4.64 -8.01
N ARG A 35 9.82 -5.86 -7.91
CA ARG A 35 9.03 -7.09 -7.90
C ARG A 35 9.33 -7.89 -6.64
N TYR A 36 8.28 -8.35 -5.98
CA TYR A 36 8.34 -9.16 -4.77
C TYR A 36 7.63 -10.48 -5.03
N ASP A 37 8.41 -11.58 -5.08
CA ASP A 37 7.87 -12.93 -5.18
C ASP A 37 7.28 -13.33 -3.82
N MET A 38 5.96 -13.53 -3.77
CA MET A 38 5.26 -13.86 -2.53
C MET A 38 5.63 -15.26 -2.00
N SER A 39 6.25 -16.11 -2.82
CA SER A 39 6.74 -17.41 -2.37
C SER A 39 8.00 -17.33 -1.50
N GLU A 40 8.74 -16.22 -1.54
CA GLU A 40 9.92 -15.98 -0.70
C GLU A 40 9.56 -15.59 0.74
N GLY A 41 8.31 -15.25 0.99
CA GLY A 41 7.77 -14.79 2.27
C GLY A 41 7.01 -13.48 2.15
N PHE A 42 6.43 -13.02 3.26
CA PHE A 42 5.68 -11.77 3.29
C PHE A 42 6.64 -10.57 3.25
N PRO A 43 6.51 -9.64 2.26
CA PRO A 43 7.49 -8.57 2.05
C PRO A 43 7.32 -7.43 3.07
N LEU A 44 7.53 -7.74 4.35
CA LEU A 44 7.59 -6.79 5.45
C LEU A 44 9.06 -6.51 5.77
N LEU A 45 9.48 -5.24 5.73
CA LEU A 45 10.86 -4.84 5.92
C LEU A 45 11.46 -5.38 7.24
N THR A 46 12.67 -5.89 7.15
CA THR A 46 13.45 -6.37 8.30
C THR A 46 14.59 -5.42 8.68
N THR A 47 14.98 -4.48 7.82
CA THR A 47 16.01 -3.47 8.11
C THR A 47 15.55 -2.35 9.04
N LYS A 48 14.24 -2.21 9.24
CA LYS A 48 13.62 -1.47 10.34
C LYS A 48 12.28 -2.09 10.71
N LYS A 49 11.92 -2.06 11.99
CA LYS A 49 10.61 -2.55 12.46
C LYS A 49 9.49 -1.65 11.95
N LEU A 50 8.47 -2.23 11.35
CA LEU A 50 7.24 -1.56 10.92
C LEU A 50 6.09 -1.84 11.89
N HIS A 51 5.12 -0.91 11.94
CA HIS A 51 3.93 -1.03 12.78
C HIS A 51 2.81 -1.74 12.00
N LEU A 52 2.87 -3.08 11.95
CA LEU A 52 1.94 -3.92 11.19
C LEU A 52 0.46 -3.66 11.54
N LYS A 53 0.17 -3.36 12.80
CA LYS A 53 -1.19 -3.03 13.24
C LYS A 53 -1.81 -1.90 12.41
N SER A 54 -1.05 -0.83 12.16
CA SER A 54 -1.52 0.29 11.33
C SER A 54 -1.79 -0.14 9.90
N ILE A 55 -0.94 -0.99 9.33
CA ILE A 55 -1.07 -1.48 7.96
C ILE A 55 -2.36 -2.31 7.80
N ILE A 56 -2.63 -3.22 8.74
CA ILE A 56 -3.83 -4.06 8.69
C ILE A 56 -5.10 -3.21 8.85
N TYR A 57 -5.18 -2.36 9.87
CA TYR A 57 -6.37 -1.54 10.10
C TYR A 57 -6.64 -0.55 8.94
N GLU A 58 -5.59 0.04 8.35
CA GLU A 58 -5.75 0.91 7.19
C GLU A 58 -6.33 0.15 5.99
N LEU A 59 -5.81 -1.05 5.69
CA LEU A 59 -6.32 -1.85 4.58
C LEU A 59 -7.79 -2.27 4.81
N LEU A 60 -8.14 -2.71 6.02
CA LEU A 60 -9.52 -3.06 6.38
C LEU A 60 -10.45 -1.84 6.27
N TRP A 61 -9.98 -0.67 6.68
CA TRP A 61 -10.71 0.58 6.56
C TRP A 61 -10.96 0.99 5.10
N PHE A 62 -9.97 0.84 4.21
CA PHE A 62 -10.17 1.03 2.77
C PHE A 62 -11.19 0.04 2.20
N LEU A 63 -11.10 -1.24 2.57
CA LEU A 63 -12.02 -2.28 2.11
C LEU A 63 -13.46 -2.09 2.64
N ALA A 64 -13.62 -1.45 3.79
CA ALA A 64 -14.92 -1.06 4.32
C ALA A 64 -15.55 0.11 3.54
N GLY A 65 -14.77 0.81 2.69
CA GLY A 65 -15.23 2.02 1.98
C GLY A 65 -15.32 3.25 2.88
N ASP A 66 -14.75 3.17 4.08
CA ASP A 66 -14.78 4.25 5.08
C ASP A 66 -13.70 5.30 4.75
N THR A 67 -13.98 6.55 5.08
CA THR A 67 -13.09 7.70 4.89
C THR A 67 -12.92 8.53 6.16
N ASN A 68 -13.53 8.11 7.26
CA ASN A 68 -13.41 8.80 8.54
C ASN A 68 -12.30 8.17 9.40
N ALA A 69 -11.32 8.98 9.79
CA ALA A 69 -10.17 8.55 10.59
C ALA A 69 -10.53 8.04 12.00
N LYS A 70 -11.76 8.30 12.46
CA LYS A 70 -12.21 7.88 13.80
C LYS A 70 -12.10 6.35 13.99
N TYR A 71 -12.46 5.56 12.97
CA TYR A 71 -12.27 4.11 13.03
C TYR A 71 -10.82 3.73 13.34
N LEU A 72 -9.86 4.37 12.66
CA LEU A 72 -8.44 4.13 12.87
C LEU A 72 -8.00 4.58 14.28
N GLN A 73 -8.45 5.77 14.72
CA GLN A 73 -8.14 6.33 16.04
C GLN A 73 -8.67 5.44 17.18
N ASP A 74 -9.88 4.91 17.06
CA ASP A 74 -10.49 4.00 18.04
C ASP A 74 -9.67 2.72 18.20
N HIS A 75 -8.91 2.33 17.17
CA HIS A 75 -7.97 1.20 17.19
C HIS A 75 -6.52 1.61 17.49
N GLY A 76 -6.28 2.87 17.87
CA GLY A 76 -4.94 3.40 18.21
C GLY A 76 -4.03 3.64 17.01
N VAL A 77 -4.59 3.74 15.81
CA VAL A 77 -3.89 4.06 14.55
C VAL A 77 -4.08 5.54 14.25
N ARG A 78 -2.98 6.27 14.03
CA ARG A 78 -3.00 7.74 13.90
C ARG A 78 -2.36 8.26 12.62
N ILE A 79 -2.09 7.37 11.66
CA ILE A 79 -1.33 7.69 10.44
C ILE A 79 -2.09 8.63 9.48
N TRP A 80 -3.36 8.91 9.72
CA TRP A 80 -4.20 9.80 8.92
C TRP A 80 -4.62 11.09 9.63
N ASN A 81 -4.24 11.27 10.93
CA ASN A 81 -4.70 12.41 11.74
C ASN A 81 -4.34 13.77 11.17
N GLU A 82 -3.20 13.88 10.47
CA GLU A 82 -2.69 15.15 9.95
C GLU A 82 -3.47 15.68 8.74
N TRP A 83 -4.25 14.81 8.09
CA TRP A 83 -5.06 15.16 6.91
C TRP A 83 -6.56 15.17 7.18
N ALA A 84 -6.99 14.61 8.31
CA ALA A 84 -8.39 14.59 8.70
C ALA A 84 -8.86 15.99 9.15
N ASP A 85 -10.09 16.35 8.80
CA ASP A 85 -10.73 17.55 9.30
C ASP A 85 -11.11 17.45 10.79
N GLU A 86 -11.76 18.46 11.33
CA GLU A 86 -12.19 18.51 12.74
C GLU A 86 -13.20 17.39 13.12
N ASN A 87 -13.91 16.82 12.14
CA ASN A 87 -14.85 15.71 12.30
C ASN A 87 -14.20 14.34 12.03
N GLY A 88 -12.91 14.32 11.67
CA GLY A 88 -12.17 13.12 11.31
C GLY A 88 -12.37 12.69 9.86
N ASP A 89 -13.06 13.49 9.02
CA ASP A 89 -13.31 13.15 7.63
C ASP A 89 -12.12 13.49 6.73
N LEU A 90 -11.88 12.65 5.74
CA LEU A 90 -10.80 12.77 4.76
C LEU A 90 -11.32 13.02 3.35
N GLY A 91 -12.64 13.11 3.19
CA GLY A 91 -13.29 13.25 1.89
C GLY A 91 -13.28 11.94 1.09
N HIS A 92 -13.47 12.03 -0.21
CA HIS A 92 -13.69 10.88 -1.10
C HIS A 92 -12.40 10.12 -1.47
N ILE A 93 -11.54 9.84 -0.47
CA ILE A 93 -10.27 9.16 -0.68
C ILE A 93 -10.45 7.65 -0.88
N TYR A 94 -9.40 6.94 -1.10
CA TYR A 94 -9.20 5.49 -1.34
C TYR A 94 -10.43 4.59 -1.15
N GLY A 95 -10.91 4.42 0.08
CA GLY A 95 -12.02 3.52 0.41
C GLY A 95 -13.31 3.90 -0.31
N TYR A 96 -13.63 5.20 -0.39
CA TYR A 96 -14.77 5.68 -1.15
C TYR A 96 -14.65 5.34 -2.64
N GLN A 97 -13.51 5.63 -3.27
CA GLN A 97 -13.30 5.36 -4.68
C GLN A 97 -13.30 3.85 -4.98
N TRP A 98 -12.74 3.02 -4.11
CA TRP A 98 -12.71 1.56 -4.28
C TRP A 98 -14.10 0.93 -4.20
N ARG A 99 -14.96 1.44 -3.31
CA ARG A 99 -16.22 0.79 -2.93
C ARG A 99 -17.47 1.52 -3.40
N SER A 100 -17.36 2.80 -3.79
CA SER A 100 -18.51 3.65 -4.08
C SER A 100 -18.19 4.68 -5.17
N TRP A 101 -17.50 4.26 -6.24
CA TRP A 101 -17.19 5.14 -7.36
C TRP A 101 -18.49 5.63 -8.03
N PRO A 102 -18.73 6.96 -8.15
CA PRO A 102 -19.94 7.48 -8.76
C PRO A 102 -20.08 7.08 -10.24
N ASP A 103 -21.26 6.61 -10.65
CA ASP A 103 -21.58 6.37 -12.05
C ASP A 103 -22.38 7.51 -12.67
N TYR A 104 -22.51 7.50 -14.00
CA TYR A 104 -23.24 8.54 -14.74
C TYR A 104 -24.76 8.47 -14.58
N ASN A 105 -25.31 7.42 -13.97
CA ASN A 105 -26.74 7.21 -13.77
C ASN A 105 -27.19 7.56 -12.34
N GLY A 106 -26.27 8.12 -11.53
CA GLY A 106 -26.52 8.45 -10.13
C GLY A 106 -26.41 7.27 -9.16
N GLY A 107 -25.86 6.14 -9.64
CA GLY A 107 -25.49 4.98 -8.83
C GLY A 107 -24.01 5.00 -8.44
N HIS A 108 -23.55 3.86 -7.93
CA HIS A 108 -22.17 3.67 -7.50
C HIS A 108 -21.63 2.31 -7.97
N ILE A 109 -20.35 2.26 -8.26
CA ILE A 109 -19.61 1.05 -8.66
C ILE A 109 -18.70 0.63 -7.51
N ASP A 110 -18.85 -0.62 -7.06
CA ASP A 110 -17.94 -1.28 -6.12
C ASP A 110 -16.84 -1.99 -6.90
N GLN A 111 -15.72 -1.31 -7.12
CA GLN A 111 -14.59 -1.82 -7.91
C GLN A 111 -13.96 -3.08 -7.29
N ILE A 112 -13.96 -3.23 -5.96
CA ILE A 112 -13.40 -4.41 -5.28
C ILE A 112 -14.28 -5.63 -5.55
N THR A 113 -15.60 -5.49 -5.44
CA THR A 113 -16.55 -6.56 -5.78
C THR A 113 -16.42 -6.96 -7.24
N GLU A 114 -16.33 -5.99 -8.16
CA GLU A 114 -16.12 -6.25 -9.58
C GLU A 114 -14.79 -6.98 -9.86
N ALA A 115 -13.71 -6.60 -9.17
CA ALA A 115 -12.42 -7.27 -9.29
C ALA A 115 -12.50 -8.74 -8.83
N VAL A 116 -13.10 -9.02 -7.66
CA VAL A 116 -13.30 -10.39 -7.15
C VAL A 116 -14.12 -11.22 -8.16
N ASN A 117 -15.23 -10.67 -8.65
CA ASN A 117 -16.10 -11.35 -9.60
C ASN A 117 -15.38 -11.64 -10.93
N THR A 118 -14.60 -10.68 -11.42
CA THR A 118 -13.85 -10.85 -12.67
C THR A 118 -12.75 -11.90 -12.52
N ILE A 119 -12.00 -11.90 -11.42
CA ILE A 119 -10.98 -12.93 -11.14
C ILE A 119 -11.60 -14.32 -11.13
N LYS A 120 -12.78 -14.49 -10.52
CA LYS A 120 -13.47 -15.79 -10.43
C LYS A 120 -14.07 -16.26 -11.76
N ASN A 121 -14.66 -15.36 -12.54
CA ASN A 121 -15.49 -15.72 -13.68
C ASN A 121 -14.80 -15.51 -15.05
N ASN A 122 -13.78 -14.66 -15.10
CA ASN A 122 -13.01 -14.34 -16.29
C ASN A 122 -11.56 -14.00 -15.95
N PRO A 123 -10.78 -14.97 -15.44
CA PRO A 123 -9.42 -14.74 -14.94
C PRO A 123 -8.44 -14.21 -16.01
N ASP A 124 -8.70 -14.48 -17.29
CA ASP A 124 -7.88 -14.00 -18.42
C ASP A 124 -8.14 -12.52 -18.77
N SER A 125 -9.05 -11.86 -18.06
CA SER A 125 -9.35 -10.45 -18.30
C SER A 125 -8.14 -9.55 -18.04
N ARG A 126 -7.88 -8.64 -18.98
CA ARG A 126 -6.88 -7.57 -18.83
C ARG A 126 -7.45 -6.28 -18.24
N ARG A 127 -8.68 -6.35 -17.68
CA ARG A 127 -9.45 -5.20 -17.16
C ARG A 127 -9.72 -5.30 -15.67
N ILE A 128 -8.95 -6.10 -14.94
CA ILE A 128 -9.08 -6.25 -13.48
C ILE A 128 -8.31 -5.12 -12.82
N ILE A 129 -8.89 -3.92 -12.84
CA ILE A 129 -8.26 -2.68 -12.38
C ILE A 129 -9.15 -2.05 -11.30
N VAL A 130 -8.51 -1.52 -10.26
CA VAL A 130 -9.13 -0.69 -9.23
C VAL A 130 -8.41 0.66 -9.21
N SER A 131 -9.15 1.74 -9.41
CA SER A 131 -8.61 3.10 -9.44
C SER A 131 -9.11 3.91 -8.24
N ALA A 132 -8.18 4.61 -7.57
CA ALA A 132 -8.50 5.64 -6.60
C ALA A 132 -8.39 7.05 -7.21
N TRP A 133 -7.78 7.17 -8.39
CA TRP A 133 -7.57 8.45 -9.06
C TRP A 133 -8.80 8.83 -9.88
N ASN A 134 -9.72 9.56 -9.25
CA ASN A 134 -10.92 10.11 -9.88
C ASN A 134 -10.73 11.61 -10.10
N VAL A 135 -10.44 12.01 -11.35
CA VAL A 135 -10.12 13.41 -11.69
C VAL A 135 -11.24 14.38 -11.30
N ALA A 136 -12.50 13.96 -11.45
CA ALA A 136 -13.65 14.81 -11.11
C ALA A 136 -13.82 15.00 -9.60
N ASP A 137 -13.27 14.11 -8.80
CA ASP A 137 -13.46 14.06 -7.35
C ASP A 137 -12.24 14.54 -6.54
N LEU A 138 -11.10 14.82 -7.22
CA LEU A 138 -9.90 15.35 -6.57
C LEU A 138 -10.14 16.56 -5.66
N PRO A 139 -11.02 17.53 -6.00
CA PRO A 139 -11.31 18.66 -5.12
C PRO A 139 -12.01 18.29 -3.80
N ASN A 140 -12.60 17.09 -3.73
CA ASN A 140 -13.31 16.57 -2.56
C ASN A 140 -12.42 15.64 -1.70
N MET A 141 -11.11 15.61 -1.94
CA MET A 141 -10.14 14.79 -1.23
C MET A 141 -9.19 15.67 -0.43
N ASN A 142 -9.07 15.45 0.87
CA ASN A 142 -8.11 16.17 1.71
C ASN A 142 -6.66 15.81 1.33
N LEU A 143 -6.44 14.59 0.80
CA LEU A 143 -5.16 14.15 0.25
C LEU A 143 -5.40 13.35 -1.04
N PRO A 144 -5.03 13.87 -2.23
CA PRO A 144 -5.11 13.12 -3.48
C PRO A 144 -4.31 11.80 -3.43
N PRO A 145 -4.86 10.68 -3.93
CA PRO A 145 -4.27 9.36 -3.76
C PRO A 145 -2.84 9.26 -4.32
N CYS A 146 -1.88 8.86 -3.50
CA CYS A 146 -0.51 8.54 -3.92
C CYS A 146 -0.45 7.21 -4.65
N HIS A 147 -1.01 6.14 -4.07
CA HIS A 147 -1.22 4.85 -4.76
C HIS A 147 -2.50 4.94 -5.58
N ALA A 148 -2.32 5.31 -6.87
CA ALA A 148 -3.39 5.82 -7.71
C ALA A 148 -4.29 4.72 -8.28
N PHE A 149 -3.72 3.59 -8.70
CA PHE A 149 -4.48 2.42 -9.15
C PHE A 149 -3.65 1.15 -9.07
N PHE A 150 -4.33 0.02 -9.08
CA PHE A 150 -3.69 -1.29 -9.15
C PHE A 150 -4.45 -2.24 -10.07
N GLN A 151 -3.72 -3.24 -10.58
CA GLN A 151 -4.24 -4.23 -11.52
C GLN A 151 -3.88 -5.62 -11.05
N PHE A 152 -4.83 -6.55 -11.20
CA PHE A 152 -4.60 -7.97 -10.99
C PHE A 152 -4.33 -8.70 -12.30
N TYR A 153 -3.55 -9.77 -12.19
CA TYR A 153 -3.20 -10.67 -13.29
C TYR A 153 -3.22 -12.11 -12.80
N VAL A 154 -3.88 -12.99 -13.55
CA VAL A 154 -3.97 -14.42 -13.25
C VAL A 154 -3.19 -15.21 -14.29
N ALA A 155 -2.27 -16.06 -13.84
CA ALA A 155 -1.57 -17.02 -14.70
C ALA A 155 -1.14 -18.24 -13.87
N ASP A 156 -1.20 -19.42 -14.47
CA ASP A 156 -0.75 -20.69 -13.88
C ASP A 156 -1.32 -20.94 -12.46
N GLY A 157 -2.60 -20.57 -12.25
CA GLY A 157 -3.29 -20.71 -10.95
C GLY A 157 -2.82 -19.73 -9.87
N LYS A 158 -2.04 -18.71 -10.23
CA LYS A 158 -1.54 -17.67 -9.33
C LYS A 158 -2.14 -16.31 -9.66
N LEU A 159 -2.40 -15.54 -8.59
CA LEU A 159 -2.81 -14.14 -8.67
C LEU A 159 -1.62 -13.24 -8.39
N SER A 160 -1.33 -12.31 -9.29
CA SER A 160 -0.35 -11.24 -9.10
C SER A 160 -1.04 -9.89 -9.05
N LEU A 161 -0.40 -8.91 -8.41
CA LEU A 161 -0.91 -7.55 -8.29
C LEU A 161 0.18 -6.56 -8.69
N GLN A 162 -0.15 -5.60 -9.57
CA GLN A 162 0.72 -4.46 -9.85
C GLN A 162 0.08 -3.17 -9.34
N LEU A 163 0.81 -2.43 -8.51
CA LEU A 163 0.44 -1.10 -8.03
C LEU A 163 1.20 -0.02 -8.81
N TYR A 164 0.49 1.02 -9.26
CA TYR A 164 1.11 2.29 -9.66
C TYR A 164 0.93 3.33 -8.55
N GLN A 165 2.05 3.80 -8.01
CA GLN A 165 2.14 4.86 -7.01
C GLN A 165 2.78 6.10 -7.63
N ARG A 166 1.99 7.18 -7.81
CA ARG A 166 2.43 8.41 -8.49
C ARG A 166 3.47 9.20 -7.70
N SER A 167 3.42 9.13 -6.37
CA SER A 167 4.28 9.85 -5.43
C SER A 167 4.63 8.92 -4.27
N ALA A 168 5.91 8.73 -4.01
CA ALA A 168 6.41 7.69 -3.14
C ALA A 168 7.51 8.22 -2.20
N ASP A 169 7.15 8.56 -0.95
CA ASP A 169 8.11 8.71 0.14
C ASP A 169 8.71 7.35 0.44
N ILE A 170 9.95 7.13 -0.01
CA ILE A 170 10.57 5.82 0.06
C ILE A 170 10.89 5.42 1.50
N PHE A 171 11.20 6.38 2.36
CA PHE A 171 11.60 6.05 3.74
C PHE A 171 10.40 5.74 4.65
N LEU A 172 9.36 6.56 4.66
CA LEU A 172 8.20 6.36 5.55
C LEU A 172 7.06 5.60 4.87
N GLY A 173 6.61 6.04 3.69
CA GLY A 173 5.39 5.54 3.05
C GLY A 173 5.56 4.20 2.34
N VAL A 174 6.57 4.08 1.47
CA VAL A 174 6.76 2.89 0.61
C VAL A 174 6.81 1.57 1.39
N PRO A 175 7.47 1.45 2.56
CA PRO A 175 7.45 0.21 3.34
C PRO A 175 6.05 -0.23 3.77
N PHE A 176 5.18 0.72 4.12
CA PHE A 176 3.78 0.47 4.45
C PHE A 176 2.99 0.04 3.22
N ASN A 177 3.18 0.72 2.08
CA ASN A 177 2.50 0.39 0.84
C ASN A 177 2.88 -1.00 0.32
N ILE A 178 4.16 -1.40 0.38
CA ILE A 178 4.60 -2.76 0.02
C ILE A 178 3.83 -3.80 0.84
N ALA A 179 3.83 -3.67 2.15
CA ALA A 179 3.17 -4.65 3.03
C ALA A 179 1.64 -4.63 2.87
N SER A 180 1.03 -3.46 2.72
CA SER A 180 -0.43 -3.30 2.54
C SER A 180 -0.91 -3.98 1.26
N TYR A 181 -0.26 -3.73 0.12
CA TYR A 181 -0.67 -4.33 -1.15
C TYR A 181 -0.29 -5.81 -1.29
N ALA A 182 0.81 -6.24 -0.66
CA ALA A 182 1.11 -7.67 -0.53
C ALA A 182 0.05 -8.39 0.31
N LEU A 183 -0.45 -7.74 1.39
CA LEU A 183 -1.54 -8.28 2.19
C LEU A 183 -2.85 -8.35 1.40
N LEU A 184 -3.18 -7.28 0.65
CA LEU A 184 -4.35 -7.27 -0.25
C LEU A 184 -4.27 -8.40 -1.28
N LEU A 185 -3.10 -8.59 -1.91
CA LEU A 185 -2.88 -9.70 -2.85
C LEU A 185 -3.15 -11.06 -2.19
N LYS A 186 -2.63 -11.28 -1.00
CA LYS A 186 -2.84 -12.52 -0.25
C LYS A 186 -4.31 -12.76 0.07
N MET A 187 -5.02 -11.75 0.57
CA MET A 187 -6.46 -11.81 0.86
C MET A 187 -7.27 -12.12 -0.41
N MET A 188 -6.99 -11.42 -1.51
CA MET A 188 -7.65 -11.61 -2.80
C MET A 188 -7.40 -13.00 -3.37
N ALA A 189 -6.17 -13.52 -3.29
CA ALA A 189 -5.84 -14.87 -3.73
C ALA A 189 -6.66 -15.91 -2.97
N GLN A 190 -6.74 -15.80 -1.63
CA GLN A 190 -7.53 -16.72 -0.81
C GLN A 190 -9.01 -16.73 -1.20
N VAL A 191 -9.66 -15.56 -1.26
CA VAL A 191 -11.11 -15.48 -1.52
C VAL A 191 -11.49 -15.82 -2.96
N THR A 192 -10.53 -15.84 -3.87
CA THR A 192 -10.72 -16.25 -5.27
C THR A 192 -10.23 -17.68 -5.56
N GLY A 193 -9.64 -18.37 -4.57
CA GLY A 193 -9.18 -19.74 -4.69
C GLY A 193 -7.89 -19.91 -5.49
N LEU A 194 -7.07 -18.86 -5.59
CA LEU A 194 -5.79 -18.84 -6.30
C LEU A 194 -4.61 -18.87 -5.32
N GLN A 195 -3.43 -19.23 -5.84
CA GLN A 195 -2.17 -19.06 -5.12
C GLN A 195 -1.66 -17.61 -5.28
N GLU A 196 -0.82 -17.18 -4.35
CA GLU A 196 -0.12 -15.90 -4.45
C GLU A 196 0.96 -15.97 -5.53
N GLY A 197 1.00 -14.97 -6.40
CA GLY A 197 2.06 -14.75 -7.40
C GLY A 197 3.01 -13.64 -6.97
N ASP A 198 3.19 -12.63 -7.82
CA ASP A 198 4.08 -11.50 -7.56
C ASP A 198 3.31 -10.25 -7.14
N PHE A 199 3.88 -9.50 -6.22
CA PHE A 199 3.55 -8.08 -6.05
C PHE A 199 4.55 -7.23 -6.84
N VAL A 200 4.06 -6.45 -7.79
CA VAL A 200 4.85 -5.53 -8.62
C VAL A 200 4.53 -4.10 -8.21
N HIS A 201 5.55 -3.36 -7.76
CA HIS A 201 5.39 -1.98 -7.31
C HIS A 201 6.05 -1.02 -8.29
N THR A 202 5.23 -0.26 -8.99
CA THR A 202 5.67 0.76 -9.96
C THR A 202 5.51 2.15 -9.35
N LEU A 203 6.59 2.91 -9.31
CA LEU A 203 6.68 4.24 -8.73
C LEU A 203 6.82 5.30 -9.82
N GLY A 204 6.11 6.40 -9.70
CA GLY A 204 6.30 7.62 -10.47
C GLY A 204 7.43 8.47 -9.88
N ASP A 205 7.11 9.53 -9.14
CA ASP A 205 8.08 10.31 -8.36
C ASP A 205 8.45 9.54 -7.10
N ALA A 206 9.63 8.93 -7.11
CA ALA A 206 10.19 8.18 -6.00
C ALA A 206 11.24 9.03 -5.30
N HIS A 207 10.99 9.40 -4.03
CA HIS A 207 11.80 10.40 -3.35
C HIS A 207 12.15 10.06 -1.91
N ILE A 208 13.27 10.62 -1.47
CA ILE A 208 13.72 10.67 -0.09
C ILE A 208 13.68 12.13 0.35
N TYR A 209 12.95 12.44 1.42
CA TYR A 209 13.00 13.76 2.03
C TYR A 209 14.38 14.04 2.61
N THR A 210 14.89 15.28 2.46
CA THR A 210 16.26 15.63 2.89
C THR A 210 16.48 15.49 4.39
N ASN A 211 15.42 15.61 5.20
CA ASN A 211 15.43 15.38 6.63
C ASN A 211 15.49 13.89 7.04
N HIS A 212 15.47 12.96 6.06
CA HIS A 212 15.58 11.51 6.31
C HIS A 212 16.92 10.90 5.89
N LEU A 213 17.89 11.69 5.43
CA LEU A 213 19.15 11.16 4.89
C LEU A 213 19.96 10.35 5.90
N GLU A 214 20.02 10.80 7.15
CA GLU A 214 20.70 10.05 8.23
C GLU A 214 20.00 8.71 8.51
N GLN A 215 18.68 8.70 8.54
CA GLN A 215 17.85 7.52 8.75
C GLN A 215 18.00 6.51 7.61
N VAL A 216 18.04 6.99 6.37
CA VAL A 216 18.25 6.16 5.18
C VAL A 216 19.64 5.53 5.21
N ASN A 217 20.69 6.30 5.50
CA ASN A 217 22.05 5.78 5.63
C ASN A 217 22.16 4.73 6.74
N LEU A 218 21.52 4.96 7.89
CA LEU A 218 21.43 3.97 8.96
C LEU A 218 20.71 2.70 8.49
N GLN A 219 19.62 2.83 7.74
CA GLN A 219 18.88 1.68 7.24
C GLN A 219 19.70 0.88 6.21
N LEU A 220 20.43 1.55 5.33
CA LEU A 220 21.32 0.92 4.33
C LEU A 220 22.52 0.21 4.97
N SER A 221 22.95 0.61 6.16
CA SER A 221 24.03 -0.08 6.91
C SER A 221 23.57 -1.41 7.54
N ARG A 222 22.29 -1.78 7.47
CA ARG A 222 21.72 -2.97 8.09
C ARG A 222 21.50 -4.07 7.08
N GLU A 223 21.97 -5.27 7.40
CA GLU A 223 21.72 -6.46 6.58
C GLU A 223 20.26 -6.90 6.68
N PRO A 224 19.56 -7.16 5.57
CA PRO A 224 18.22 -7.73 5.59
C PRO A 224 18.21 -9.11 6.25
N ARG A 225 17.19 -9.36 7.08
CA ARG A 225 16.95 -10.68 7.68
C ARG A 225 15.91 -11.43 6.89
N LYS A 226 15.69 -12.71 7.24
CA LYS A 226 14.68 -13.56 6.63
C LYS A 226 13.31 -12.88 6.66
N LEU A 227 12.54 -13.02 5.57
CA LEU A 227 11.17 -12.53 5.52
C LEU A 227 10.27 -13.32 6.47
N PRO A 228 9.34 -12.62 7.14
CA PRO A 228 8.33 -13.28 7.97
C PRO A 228 7.29 -14.01 7.13
N LYS A 229 6.41 -14.74 7.81
CA LYS A 229 5.22 -15.34 7.23
C LYS A 229 3.99 -14.60 7.71
N MET A 230 3.10 -14.26 6.80
CA MET A 230 1.76 -13.77 7.10
C MET A 230 0.77 -14.93 6.96
N ILE A 231 0.21 -15.36 8.07
CA ILE A 231 -0.87 -16.35 8.11
C ILE A 231 -2.19 -15.57 8.16
N ILE A 232 -3.14 -15.96 7.32
CA ILE A 232 -4.49 -15.40 7.35
C ILE A 232 -5.50 -16.52 7.60
N ASN A 233 -6.60 -16.21 8.30
CA ASN A 233 -7.63 -17.17 8.67
C ASN A 233 -8.24 -17.82 7.40
N PRO A 234 -8.06 -19.14 7.18
CA PRO A 234 -8.51 -19.82 5.96
C PRO A 234 -10.03 -19.94 5.85
N ASP A 235 -10.76 -19.72 6.95
CA ASP A 235 -12.21 -19.82 6.98
C ASP A 235 -12.91 -18.58 6.41
N VAL A 236 -12.20 -17.46 6.28
CA VAL A 236 -12.74 -16.24 5.68
C VAL A 236 -12.88 -16.43 4.17
N LYS A 237 -14.08 -16.24 3.63
CA LYS A 237 -14.45 -16.49 2.22
C LYS A 237 -14.81 -15.23 1.44
N SER A 238 -15.05 -14.12 2.13
CA SER A 238 -15.30 -12.82 1.52
C SER A 238 -14.19 -11.84 1.88
N ILE A 239 -13.76 -11.03 0.90
CA ILE A 239 -12.73 -10.00 1.11
C ILE A 239 -13.14 -8.96 2.17
N PHE A 240 -14.44 -8.82 2.41
CA PHE A 240 -15.02 -7.84 3.33
C PHE A 240 -15.24 -8.38 4.76
N ASP A 241 -15.04 -9.70 4.98
CA ASP A 241 -15.30 -10.33 6.27
C ASP A 241 -14.05 -10.45 7.14
N PHE A 242 -12.87 -10.11 6.60
CA PHE A 242 -11.63 -10.12 7.37
C PHE A 242 -11.67 -9.09 8.50
N LYS A 243 -11.14 -9.52 9.65
CA LYS A 243 -10.96 -8.72 10.86
C LYS A 243 -9.50 -8.74 11.26
N PHE A 244 -9.08 -7.83 12.13
CA PHE A 244 -7.69 -7.76 12.60
C PHE A 244 -7.17 -9.08 13.16
N GLU A 245 -8.02 -9.83 13.86
CA GLU A 245 -7.71 -11.12 14.50
C GLU A 245 -7.45 -12.25 13.51
N ASP A 246 -7.83 -12.08 12.24
CA ASP A 246 -7.61 -13.06 11.17
C ASP A 246 -6.18 -13.05 10.63
N PHE A 247 -5.34 -12.13 11.10
CA PHE A 247 -3.96 -11.96 10.63
C PHE A 247 -2.96 -12.30 11.73
N GLN A 248 -2.05 -13.25 11.46
CA GLN A 248 -0.98 -13.64 12.34
C GLN A 248 0.36 -13.52 11.62
N LEU A 249 1.30 -12.74 12.20
CA LEU A 249 2.65 -12.63 11.70
C LEU A 249 3.57 -13.59 12.46
N GLU A 250 4.28 -14.45 11.73
CA GLU A 250 5.24 -15.40 12.27
C GLU A 250 6.65 -15.08 11.79
N ASP A 251 7.63 -15.41 12.61
CA ASP A 251 9.07 -15.29 12.32
C ASP A 251 9.52 -13.85 11.96
N TYR A 252 8.88 -12.81 12.48
CA TYR A 252 9.28 -11.42 12.23
C TYR A 252 10.38 -10.98 13.21
N ASP A 253 11.61 -10.97 12.72
CA ASP A 253 12.81 -10.54 13.46
C ASP A 253 13.45 -9.31 12.78
N PRO A 254 12.87 -8.10 12.92
CA PRO A 254 13.41 -6.90 12.30
C PRO A 254 14.51 -6.26 13.16
N HIS A 255 15.35 -5.45 12.51
CA HIS A 255 16.15 -4.46 13.22
C HIS A 255 15.24 -3.43 13.92
N PRO A 256 15.74 -2.72 14.95
CA PRO A 256 14.97 -1.70 15.66
C PRO A 256 14.35 -0.66 14.73
N HIS A 257 13.22 -0.09 15.16
CA HIS A 257 12.57 1.01 14.46
C HIS A 257 13.52 2.19 14.24
N ILE A 258 13.40 2.86 13.11
CA ILE A 258 14.08 4.13 12.83
C ILE A 258 12.99 5.21 12.70
N LYS A 259 13.01 6.19 13.60
CA LYS A 259 12.03 7.28 13.62
C LYS A 259 12.33 8.28 12.50
N GLY A 260 11.32 8.68 11.75
CA GLY A 260 11.34 9.80 10.82
C GLY A 260 10.24 10.81 11.15
N ILE A 261 10.44 12.05 10.72
CA ILE A 261 9.44 13.12 10.86
C ILE A 261 8.66 13.21 9.55
N VAL A 262 7.33 13.14 9.64
CA VAL A 262 6.47 13.28 8.45
C VAL A 262 6.58 14.71 7.92
N ALA A 263 6.77 14.85 6.61
CA ALA A 263 6.71 16.12 5.91
C ALA A 263 5.25 16.42 5.53
N VAL A 264 4.68 17.50 6.07
CA VAL A 264 3.27 17.92 5.89
C VAL A 264 3.15 19.32 5.29
#